data_5e0056dbd1a6e0263119a82a449e07fc
#
_entry.id   5e0056dbd1a6e0263119a82a449e07fc
#
_cell.length_a   1.000
_cell.length_b   1.000
_cell.length_c   1.000
_cell.angle_alpha   90.00
_cell.angle_beta   90.00
_cell.angle_gamma   90.00
#
_symmetry.space_group_name_H-M   'P 1'
#
loop_
_entity.id
_entity.type
_entity.pdbx_description
1 polymer ?
#
loop_
_entity_poly.entity_id
_entity_poly.type
_entity_poly.pdbx_seq_one_letter_code
_entity_poly.pdbx_strand_id
1 'polypeptide(L)'
;MGLRLVTPPEVEPITLEEAKAHLRLDSDADDAYVSALITAARERVELFLRRALITQTFEYTLDGFPASPARIYGTSVIDLPRPPLQSVESIKYIDTAGNVQTIAPEDYVADASSNEIARVALAWNRFWPITRCSINSVVIQFTAGYGDAGEDVPQGIRQGILIEVSNLYENREDVVVGQNISMLSLSERLLWPYRALSVE
;
A
#
# COMPACT_ATOMS: atom_id res chain seq x y z
N MET A 1 16.72 0.40 -0.66
CA MET A 1 15.38 0.06 -0.16
C MET A 1 14.44 -0.19 -1.35
N GLY A 2 13.60 -1.20 -1.30
CA GLY A 2 12.67 -1.54 -2.38
C GLY A 2 11.38 -2.16 -1.85
N LEU A 3 10.26 -1.89 -2.53
CA LEU A 3 8.98 -2.52 -2.26
C LEU A 3 8.55 -3.31 -3.49
N ARG A 4 8.17 -4.56 -3.29
CA ARG A 4 7.69 -5.45 -4.34
C ARG A 4 6.34 -6.03 -3.92
N LEU A 5 5.36 -6.00 -4.83
CA LEU A 5 4.11 -6.73 -4.68
C LEU A 5 4.38 -8.23 -4.93
N VAL A 6 4.00 -9.06 -3.97
CA VAL A 6 4.15 -10.53 -4.04
C VAL A 6 2.83 -11.18 -4.45
N THR A 7 1.75 -10.82 -3.74
CA THR A 7 0.40 -11.30 -4.04
C THR A 7 -0.51 -10.11 -4.28
N PRO A 8 -1.06 -9.94 -5.48
CA PRO A 8 -2.01 -8.89 -5.79
C PRO A 8 -3.35 -9.13 -5.07
N PRO A 9 -4.23 -8.12 -5.00
CA PRO A 9 -5.56 -8.27 -4.44
C PRO A 9 -6.39 -9.26 -5.26
N GLU A 10 -7.21 -10.06 -4.58
CA GLU A 10 -8.10 -11.04 -5.24
C GLU A 10 -9.39 -10.39 -5.75
N VAL A 11 -9.78 -9.26 -5.16
CA VAL A 11 -11.00 -8.51 -5.52
C VAL A 11 -10.68 -7.05 -5.72
N GLU A 12 -11.58 -6.34 -6.40
CA GLU A 12 -11.48 -4.90 -6.57
C GLU A 12 -12.32 -4.16 -5.49
N PRO A 13 -11.93 -2.92 -5.11
CA PRO A 13 -12.65 -2.11 -4.12
C PRO A 13 -14.09 -1.73 -4.54
N ILE A 14 -14.37 -1.74 -5.83
CA ILE A 14 -15.69 -1.49 -6.41
C ILE A 14 -16.02 -2.59 -7.40
N THR A 15 -17.31 -2.92 -7.49
CA THR A 15 -17.78 -3.93 -8.44
C THR A 15 -18.00 -3.35 -9.83
N LEU A 16 -18.10 -4.23 -10.84
CA LEU A 16 -18.43 -3.84 -12.20
C LEU A 16 -19.83 -3.18 -12.24
N GLU A 17 -20.79 -3.72 -11.49
CA GLU A 17 -22.15 -3.18 -11.41
C GLU A 17 -22.18 -1.76 -10.82
N GLU A 18 -21.40 -1.51 -9.77
CA GLU A 18 -21.27 -0.17 -9.20
C GLU A 18 -20.67 0.83 -10.20
N ALA A 19 -19.62 0.40 -10.93
CA ALA A 19 -19.00 1.22 -11.96
C ALA A 19 -19.97 1.50 -13.12
N LYS A 20 -20.68 0.48 -13.62
CA LYS A 20 -21.70 0.64 -14.67
C LYS A 20 -22.82 1.57 -14.24
N ALA A 21 -23.32 1.41 -13.01
CA ALA A 21 -24.35 2.30 -12.46
C ALA A 21 -23.86 3.76 -12.39
N HIS A 22 -22.62 3.98 -11.98
CA HIS A 22 -22.01 5.31 -11.92
C HIS A 22 -21.84 5.94 -13.32
N LEU A 23 -21.43 5.14 -14.30
CA LEU A 23 -21.25 5.53 -15.70
C LEU A 23 -22.58 5.60 -16.48
N ARG A 24 -23.69 5.13 -15.89
CA ARG A 24 -25.03 5.00 -16.54
C ARG A 24 -25.00 4.12 -17.80
N LEU A 25 -24.30 2.99 -17.70
CA LEU A 25 -24.18 2.01 -18.77
C LEU A 25 -25.20 0.89 -18.56
N ASP A 26 -26.08 0.71 -19.54
CA ASP A 26 -27.10 -0.36 -19.52
C ASP A 26 -26.70 -1.58 -20.36
N SER A 27 -25.60 -1.47 -21.14
CA SER A 27 -25.10 -2.53 -22.03
C SER A 27 -23.89 -3.24 -21.44
N ASP A 28 -23.72 -4.50 -21.78
CA ASP A 28 -22.56 -5.32 -21.39
C ASP A 28 -21.39 -5.22 -22.41
N ALA A 29 -21.57 -4.41 -23.46
CA ALA A 29 -20.59 -4.29 -24.54
C ALA A 29 -19.21 -3.78 -24.07
N ASP A 30 -19.18 -2.96 -23.02
CA ASP A 30 -17.97 -2.35 -22.48
C ASP A 30 -17.47 -3.01 -21.19
N ASP A 31 -18.07 -4.11 -20.73
CA ASP A 31 -17.77 -4.72 -19.42
C ASP A 31 -16.28 -5.04 -19.21
N ALA A 32 -15.63 -5.62 -20.22
CA ALA A 32 -14.21 -5.93 -20.16
C ALA A 32 -13.35 -4.65 -20.07
N TYR A 33 -13.77 -3.59 -20.79
CA TYR A 33 -13.07 -2.31 -20.75
C TYR A 33 -13.25 -1.63 -19.40
N VAL A 34 -14.48 -1.57 -18.88
CA VAL A 34 -14.77 -0.99 -17.55
C VAL A 34 -14.02 -1.74 -16.45
N SER A 35 -13.97 -3.08 -16.51
CA SER A 35 -13.18 -3.89 -15.55
C SER A 35 -11.70 -3.51 -15.56
N ALA A 36 -11.11 -3.32 -16.74
CA ALA A 36 -9.73 -2.87 -16.85
C ALA A 36 -9.52 -1.45 -16.29
N LEU A 37 -10.50 -0.56 -16.47
CA LEU A 37 -10.47 0.79 -15.91
C LEU A 37 -10.58 0.78 -14.38
N ILE A 38 -11.36 -0.13 -13.80
CA ILE A 38 -11.46 -0.29 -12.34
C ILE A 38 -10.07 -0.63 -11.77
N THR A 39 -9.40 -1.60 -12.34
CA THR A 39 -8.05 -1.99 -11.92
C THR A 39 -7.06 -0.83 -12.06
N ALA A 40 -7.05 -0.13 -13.19
CA ALA A 40 -6.17 1.01 -13.43
C ALA A 40 -6.45 2.18 -12.45
N ALA A 41 -7.73 2.46 -12.18
CA ALA A 41 -8.14 3.48 -11.22
C ALA A 41 -7.72 3.12 -9.80
N ARG A 42 -7.89 1.84 -9.37
CA ARG A 42 -7.41 1.36 -8.07
C ARG A 42 -5.90 1.55 -7.94
N GLU A 43 -5.12 1.09 -8.90
CA GLU A 43 -3.66 1.23 -8.88
C GLU A 43 -3.21 2.69 -8.77
N ARG A 44 -3.84 3.58 -9.54
CA ARG A 44 -3.57 5.01 -9.47
C ARG A 44 -3.91 5.60 -8.11
N VAL A 45 -5.07 5.23 -7.55
CA VAL A 45 -5.50 5.69 -6.23
C VAL A 45 -4.58 5.16 -5.13
N GLU A 46 -4.17 3.89 -5.18
CA GLU A 46 -3.20 3.31 -4.25
C GLU A 46 -1.84 4.03 -4.29
N LEU A 47 -1.37 4.39 -5.49
CA LEU A 47 -0.13 5.17 -5.65
C LEU A 47 -0.28 6.57 -5.06
N PHE A 48 -1.40 7.25 -5.33
CA PHE A 48 -1.67 8.59 -4.79
C PHE A 48 -1.78 8.59 -3.27
N LEU A 49 -2.51 7.62 -2.71
CA LEU A 49 -2.73 7.47 -1.28
C LEU A 49 -1.50 6.91 -0.55
N ARG A 50 -0.58 6.26 -1.27
CA ARG A 50 0.52 5.46 -0.71
C ARG A 50 0.02 4.36 0.24
N ARG A 51 -1.14 3.75 -0.10
CA ARG A 51 -1.81 2.72 0.70
C ARG A 51 -2.08 1.46 -0.11
N ALA A 52 -2.26 0.34 0.58
CA ALA A 52 -2.95 -0.82 0.04
C ALA A 52 -4.45 -0.69 0.37
N LEU A 53 -5.33 -0.95 -0.59
CA LEU A 53 -6.78 -0.84 -0.38
C LEU A 53 -7.38 -2.19 -0.01
N ILE A 54 -7.17 -3.20 -0.81
CA ILE A 54 -7.56 -4.58 -0.54
C ILE A 54 -6.34 -5.34 -0.04
N THR A 55 -6.55 -6.42 0.69
CA THR A 55 -5.50 -7.30 1.20
C THR A 55 -4.52 -7.71 0.10
N GLN A 56 -3.25 -7.39 0.30
CA GLN A 56 -2.13 -7.65 -0.61
C GLN A 56 -0.90 -8.01 0.20
N THR A 57 -0.07 -8.89 -0.34
CA THR A 57 1.20 -9.25 0.29
C THR A 57 2.35 -8.54 -0.40
N PHE A 58 3.20 -7.91 0.39
CA PHE A 58 4.37 -7.18 -0.06
C PHE A 58 5.66 -7.75 0.51
N GLU A 59 6.73 -7.54 -0.22
CA GLU A 59 8.09 -7.73 0.24
C GLU A 59 8.81 -6.39 0.26
N TYR A 60 9.30 -5.98 1.42
CA TYR A 60 10.06 -4.76 1.62
C TYR A 60 11.51 -5.09 1.93
N THR A 61 12.43 -4.54 1.17
CA THR A 61 13.87 -4.80 1.29
C THR A 61 14.61 -3.58 1.82
N LEU A 62 15.54 -3.83 2.76
CA LEU A 62 16.41 -2.83 3.35
C LEU A 62 17.88 -3.30 3.26
N ASP A 63 18.80 -2.36 3.26
CA ASP A 63 20.25 -2.67 3.23
C ASP A 63 20.80 -3.03 4.62
N GLY A 64 19.99 -2.86 5.67
CA GLY A 64 20.30 -3.21 7.04
C GLY A 64 19.19 -2.78 7.97
N PHE A 65 19.23 -3.24 9.20
CA PHE A 65 18.33 -2.74 10.23
C PHE A 65 18.68 -1.30 10.63
N PRO A 66 17.70 -0.50 11.08
CA PRO A 66 17.99 0.84 11.56
C PRO A 66 18.97 0.78 12.71
N ALA A 67 20.07 1.53 12.58
CA ALA A 67 21.01 1.68 13.68
C ALA A 67 20.26 2.30 14.86
N SER A 68 20.32 1.64 16.01
CA SER A 68 19.77 2.21 17.24
C SER A 68 20.63 3.40 17.66
N PRO A 69 20.23 4.64 17.41
CA PRO A 69 20.91 5.76 18.06
C PRO A 69 20.35 5.83 19.46
N ALA A 70 21.18 5.52 20.41
CA ALA A 70 21.05 5.91 21.81
C ALA A 70 19.67 5.71 22.46
N ARG A 71 19.60 4.80 23.31
CA ARG A 71 18.75 4.50 24.48
C ARG A 71 17.94 5.65 25.13
N ILE A 72 17.74 6.79 24.52
CA ILE A 72 17.12 7.92 25.21
C ILE A 72 15.65 8.12 24.84
N TYR A 73 15.19 7.83 23.60
CA TYR A 73 13.80 8.01 23.19
C TYR A 73 13.41 7.19 21.94
N GLY A 74 13.77 5.94 21.81
CA GLY A 74 13.27 5.27 20.63
C GLY A 74 13.66 3.81 20.50
N THR A 75 12.66 3.02 20.45
CA THR A 75 12.71 1.72 19.78
C THR A 75 13.18 1.98 18.34
N SER A 76 14.19 1.22 17.88
CA SER A 76 14.52 1.19 16.45
C SER A 76 13.33 0.64 15.69
N VAL A 77 12.53 1.52 15.12
CA VAL A 77 11.30 1.19 14.41
C VAL A 77 11.60 1.13 12.93
N ILE A 78 11.00 0.18 12.26
CA ILE A 78 10.97 0.09 10.80
C ILE A 78 9.57 0.50 10.37
N ASP A 79 9.47 1.60 9.64
CA ASP A 79 8.21 1.99 9.01
C ASP A 79 8.01 1.15 7.75
N LEU A 80 6.85 0.49 7.68
CA LEU A 80 6.46 -0.29 6.52
C LEU A 80 5.62 0.58 5.58
N PRO A 81 5.91 0.54 4.27
CA PRO A 81 5.10 1.25 3.29
C PRO A 81 3.71 0.63 3.13
N ARG A 82 2.79 1.36 2.51
CA ARG A 82 1.46 0.86 2.14
C ARG A 82 0.56 0.46 3.31
N PRO A 83 0.37 1.30 4.36
CA PRO A 83 -0.62 1.01 5.39
C PRO A 83 -2.05 0.89 4.81
N PRO A 84 -3.01 0.30 5.54
CA PRO A 84 -2.89 -0.24 6.89
C PRO A 84 -2.24 -1.62 6.91
N LEU A 85 -1.43 -1.87 7.95
CA LEU A 85 -0.81 -3.17 8.18
C LEU A 85 -1.83 -4.15 8.75
N GLN A 86 -1.85 -5.36 8.22
CA GLN A 86 -2.63 -6.47 8.79
C GLN A 86 -1.73 -7.42 9.59
N SER A 87 -0.64 -7.89 8.98
CA SER A 87 0.30 -8.82 9.61
C SER A 87 1.71 -8.68 9.04
N VAL A 88 2.68 -9.15 9.81
CA VAL A 88 4.05 -9.38 9.35
C VAL A 88 4.28 -10.90 9.34
N GLU A 89 4.56 -11.44 8.16
CA GLU A 89 4.70 -12.89 7.97
C GLU A 89 6.10 -13.37 8.27
N SER A 90 7.11 -12.60 7.88
CA SER A 90 8.50 -12.93 8.18
C SER A 90 9.42 -11.72 8.10
N ILE A 91 10.45 -11.72 8.94
CA ILE A 91 11.59 -10.80 8.85
C ILE A 91 12.83 -11.66 8.68
N LYS A 92 13.44 -11.60 7.50
CA LYS A 92 14.65 -12.34 7.16
C LYS A 92 15.81 -11.39 7.01
N TYR A 93 17.01 -11.86 7.34
CA TYR A 93 18.23 -11.08 7.15
C TYR A 93 19.41 -11.97 6.80
N ILE A 94 20.43 -11.38 6.20
CA ILE A 94 21.71 -12.04 5.91
C ILE A 94 22.67 -11.72 7.06
N ASP A 95 23.12 -12.73 7.77
CA ASP A 95 24.09 -12.59 8.85
C ASP A 95 25.51 -12.26 8.32
N THR A 96 26.44 -11.98 9.22
CA THR A 96 27.83 -11.63 8.85
C THR A 96 28.59 -12.78 8.17
N ALA A 97 28.13 -14.03 8.35
CA ALA A 97 28.68 -15.20 7.69
C ALA A 97 28.08 -15.41 6.27
N GLY A 98 27.00 -14.70 5.93
CA GLY A 98 26.32 -14.81 4.65
C GLY A 98 25.13 -15.77 4.63
N ASN A 99 24.70 -16.28 5.78
CA ASN A 99 23.55 -17.15 5.88
C ASN A 99 22.27 -16.33 6.05
N VAL A 100 21.18 -16.82 5.46
CA VAL A 100 19.84 -16.25 5.67
C VAL A 100 19.31 -16.73 7.01
N GLN A 101 18.97 -15.78 7.88
CA GLN A 101 18.36 -16.00 9.17
C GLN A 101 16.96 -15.40 9.20
N THR A 102 16.11 -15.92 10.08
CA THR A 102 14.75 -15.40 10.30
C THR A 102 14.63 -14.94 11.75
N ILE A 103 14.07 -13.74 11.97
CA ILE A 103 13.77 -13.24 13.31
C ILE A 103 12.52 -13.96 13.82
N ALA A 104 12.58 -14.46 15.04
CA ALA A 104 11.45 -15.13 15.67
C ALA A 104 10.30 -14.14 15.92
N PRO A 105 9.02 -14.52 15.71
CA PRO A 105 7.88 -13.62 15.90
C PRO A 105 7.80 -12.98 17.28
N GLU A 106 8.30 -13.65 18.31
CA GLU A 106 8.37 -13.14 19.68
C GLU A 106 9.44 -12.08 19.92
N ASP A 107 10.35 -11.88 18.97
CA ASP A 107 11.43 -10.90 19.08
C ASP A 107 11.06 -9.52 18.53
N TYR A 108 9.89 -9.38 17.87
CA TYR A 108 9.40 -8.11 17.38
C TYR A 108 7.91 -7.91 17.66
N VAL A 109 7.47 -6.66 17.54
CA VAL A 109 6.08 -6.26 17.65
C VAL A 109 5.70 -5.51 16.37
N ALA A 110 4.66 -5.97 15.69
CA ALA A 110 4.05 -5.28 14.57
C ALA A 110 2.90 -4.40 15.08
N ASP A 111 2.91 -3.12 14.74
CA ASP A 111 1.85 -2.19 15.09
C ASP A 111 0.85 -2.11 13.94
N ALA A 112 -0.22 -2.86 14.06
CA ALA A 112 -1.38 -2.87 13.17
C ALA A 112 -2.57 -2.08 13.76
N SER A 113 -2.36 -1.30 14.81
CA SER A 113 -3.43 -0.55 15.50
C SER A 113 -3.88 0.71 14.75
N SER A 114 -3.07 1.17 13.80
CA SER A 114 -3.32 2.40 13.06
C SER A 114 -3.50 2.13 11.57
N ASN A 115 -4.54 2.74 11.00
CA ASN A 115 -4.70 2.75 9.55
C ASN A 115 -3.74 3.71 8.83
N GLU A 116 -3.00 4.54 9.56
CA GLU A 116 -2.17 5.58 8.96
C GLU A 116 -0.69 5.20 8.92
N ILE A 117 -0.24 4.43 9.90
CA ILE A 117 1.16 4.07 10.07
C ILE A 117 1.26 2.56 10.23
N ALA A 118 2.09 1.94 9.42
CA ALA A 118 2.46 0.55 9.54
C ALA A 118 3.91 0.47 10.01
N ARG A 119 4.17 -0.17 11.13
CA ARG A 119 5.53 -0.21 11.69
C ARG A 119 5.82 -1.48 12.46
N VAL A 120 7.11 -1.81 12.51
CA VAL A 120 7.64 -2.94 13.27
C VAL A 120 8.71 -2.44 14.21
N ALA A 121 8.63 -2.83 15.45
CA ALA A 121 9.62 -2.54 16.49
C ALA A 121 10.10 -3.83 17.13
N LEU A 122 11.28 -3.79 17.74
CA LEU A 122 11.75 -4.91 18.57
C LEU A 122 10.91 -5.08 19.83
N ALA A 123 10.73 -6.31 20.26
CA ALA A 123 10.19 -6.63 21.57
C ALA A 123 11.10 -6.09 22.68
N TRP A 124 10.55 -6.01 23.91
CA TRP A 124 11.28 -5.50 25.06
C TRP A 124 12.60 -6.26 25.29
N ASN A 125 13.68 -5.51 25.49
CA ASN A 125 15.03 -6.04 25.75
C ASN A 125 15.61 -6.88 24.60
N ARG A 126 15.18 -6.64 23.35
CA ARG A 126 15.75 -7.23 22.15
C ARG A 126 16.55 -6.20 21.36
N PHE A 127 17.43 -6.69 20.49
CA PHE A 127 18.28 -5.87 19.62
C PHE A 127 18.20 -6.41 18.20
N TRP A 128 18.24 -5.50 17.22
CA TRP A 128 18.39 -5.91 15.84
C TRP A 128 19.73 -6.61 15.65
N PRO A 129 19.75 -7.77 15.00
CA PRO A 129 20.99 -8.47 14.72
C PRO A 129 21.89 -7.69 13.77
N ILE A 130 23.20 -7.95 13.86
CA ILE A 130 24.16 -7.38 12.92
C ILE A 130 24.02 -8.09 11.58
N THR A 131 23.73 -7.33 10.55
CA THR A 131 23.61 -7.82 9.16
C THR A 131 24.93 -7.70 8.43
N ARG A 132 25.08 -8.49 7.39
CA ARG A 132 26.15 -8.29 6.41
C ARG A 132 25.95 -6.94 5.71
N CYS A 133 27.02 -6.16 5.55
CA CYS A 133 26.99 -4.93 4.75
C CYS A 133 26.82 -5.26 3.26
N SER A 134 25.59 -5.42 2.82
CA SER A 134 25.23 -5.65 1.41
C SER A 134 23.85 -5.05 1.10
N ILE A 135 23.61 -4.80 -0.18
CA ILE A 135 22.31 -4.35 -0.66
C ILE A 135 21.28 -5.43 -0.36
N ASN A 136 20.07 -5.02 0.09
CA ASN A 136 18.95 -5.91 0.40
C ASN A 136 19.28 -7.01 1.44
N SER A 137 20.04 -6.64 2.49
CA SER A 137 20.40 -7.57 3.55
C SER A 137 19.23 -7.94 4.46
N VAL A 138 18.14 -7.18 4.44
CA VAL A 138 16.94 -7.44 5.23
C VAL A 138 15.73 -7.50 4.28
N VAL A 139 14.88 -8.49 4.50
CA VAL A 139 13.66 -8.73 3.73
C VAL A 139 12.51 -8.90 4.70
N ILE A 140 11.50 -8.06 4.60
CA ILE A 140 10.28 -8.10 5.42
C ILE A 140 9.12 -8.44 4.50
N GLN A 141 8.46 -9.57 4.76
CA GLN A 141 7.22 -9.94 4.10
C GLN A 141 6.05 -9.61 5.01
N PHE A 142 5.08 -8.86 4.48
CA PHE A 142 3.94 -8.40 5.25
C PHE A 142 2.69 -8.30 4.38
N THR A 143 1.53 -8.37 5.03
CA THR A 143 0.21 -8.20 4.41
C THR A 143 -0.39 -6.88 4.87
N ALA A 144 -0.91 -6.12 3.91
CA ALA A 144 -1.51 -4.81 4.12
C ALA A 144 -2.79 -4.65 3.29
N GLY A 145 -3.67 -3.76 3.75
CA GLY A 145 -4.98 -3.48 3.16
C GLY A 145 -6.04 -3.28 4.23
N TYR A 146 -7.16 -2.68 3.85
CA TYR A 146 -8.27 -2.49 4.80
C TYR A 146 -9.02 -3.79 5.12
N GLY A 147 -9.03 -4.75 4.18
CA GLY A 147 -9.69 -6.05 4.33
C GLY A 147 -9.78 -6.78 3.00
N ASP A 148 -10.48 -7.91 3.00
CA ASP A 148 -10.61 -8.80 1.85
C ASP A 148 -11.78 -8.43 0.93
N ALA A 149 -12.68 -7.55 1.39
CA ALA A 149 -13.86 -7.12 0.64
C ALA A 149 -13.79 -5.64 0.24
N GLY A 150 -14.42 -5.30 -0.87
CA GLY A 150 -14.51 -3.90 -1.31
C GLY A 150 -15.17 -2.99 -0.28
N GLU A 151 -16.09 -3.53 0.54
CA GLU A 151 -16.82 -2.83 1.59
C GLU A 151 -15.93 -2.42 2.77
N ASP A 152 -14.79 -3.09 2.97
CA ASP A 152 -13.81 -2.75 4.02
C ASP A 152 -13.10 -1.44 3.71
N VAL A 153 -13.07 -1.05 2.42
CA VAL A 153 -12.44 0.19 1.98
C VAL A 153 -13.35 1.38 2.30
N PRO A 154 -12.83 2.45 2.94
CA PRO A 154 -13.62 3.64 3.26
C PRO A 154 -14.38 4.19 2.06
N GLN A 155 -15.67 4.54 2.26
CA GLN A 155 -16.55 5.00 1.20
C GLN A 155 -16.02 6.20 0.42
N GLY A 156 -15.28 7.11 1.08
CA GLY A 156 -14.64 8.24 0.39
C GLY A 156 -13.59 7.81 -0.64
N ILE A 157 -12.85 6.74 -0.36
CA ILE A 157 -11.87 6.18 -1.29
C ILE A 157 -12.59 5.50 -2.46
N ARG A 158 -13.63 4.70 -2.18
CA ARG A 158 -14.46 4.04 -3.21
C ARG A 158 -15.08 5.05 -4.16
N GLN A 159 -15.61 6.17 -3.64
CA GLN A 159 -16.10 7.27 -4.48
C GLN A 159 -15.01 7.93 -5.31
N GLY A 160 -13.82 8.10 -4.74
CA GLY A 160 -12.65 8.59 -5.48
C GLY A 160 -12.29 7.70 -6.66
N ILE A 161 -12.36 6.36 -6.47
CA ILE A 161 -12.11 5.38 -7.55
C ILE A 161 -13.19 5.48 -8.63
N LEU A 162 -14.48 5.58 -8.26
CA LEU A 162 -15.57 5.74 -9.24
C LEU A 162 -15.41 7.01 -10.09
N ILE A 163 -15.02 8.13 -9.48
CA ILE A 163 -14.74 9.37 -10.21
C ILE A 163 -13.55 9.16 -11.16
N GLU A 164 -12.52 8.45 -10.72
CA GLU A 164 -11.36 8.16 -11.56
C GLU A 164 -11.71 7.24 -12.74
N VAL A 165 -12.54 6.21 -12.52
CA VAL A 165 -13.07 5.36 -13.58
C VAL A 165 -13.85 6.19 -14.60
N SER A 166 -14.71 7.13 -14.15
CA SER A 166 -15.45 8.02 -15.04
C SER A 166 -14.51 8.89 -15.87
N ASN A 167 -13.50 9.48 -15.24
CA ASN A 167 -12.51 10.30 -15.94
C ASN A 167 -11.76 9.51 -17.02
N LEU A 168 -11.36 8.27 -16.71
CA LEU A 168 -10.66 7.39 -17.65
C LEU A 168 -11.58 6.90 -18.79
N TYR A 169 -12.87 6.68 -18.50
CA TYR A 169 -13.84 6.25 -19.49
C TYR A 169 -14.18 7.36 -20.48
N GLU A 170 -14.39 8.59 -19.99
CA GLU A 170 -14.76 9.74 -20.82
C GLU A 170 -13.56 10.30 -21.61
N ASN A 171 -12.35 10.28 -21.03
CA ASN A 171 -11.15 10.84 -21.62
C ASN A 171 -10.23 9.72 -22.11
N ARG A 172 -10.56 9.13 -23.26
CA ARG A 172 -9.72 8.09 -23.90
C ARG A 172 -8.46 8.65 -24.55
N GLU A 173 -8.37 9.97 -24.72
CA GLU A 173 -7.25 10.68 -25.31
C GLU A 173 -6.62 11.65 -24.28
N ASP A 174 -5.30 11.79 -24.34
CA ASP A 174 -4.49 12.53 -23.36
C ASP A 174 -4.65 14.07 -23.45
N VAL A 175 -5.40 14.57 -24.43
CA VAL A 175 -5.52 16.01 -24.72
C VAL A 175 -6.96 16.48 -24.65
N VAL A 176 -7.31 17.14 -23.56
CA VAL A 176 -8.53 17.96 -23.49
C VAL A 176 -8.17 19.40 -23.90
N VAL A 177 -8.50 19.78 -25.13
CA VAL A 177 -8.30 21.13 -25.61
C VAL A 177 -9.22 22.09 -24.86
N GLY A 178 -8.66 22.98 -24.06
CA GLY A 178 -9.37 24.13 -23.47
C GLY A 178 -9.69 24.09 -21.99
N GLN A 179 -9.22 23.13 -21.23
CA GLN A 179 -9.31 23.19 -19.77
C GLN A 179 -8.00 23.72 -19.14
N ASN A 180 -8.14 24.74 -18.28
CA ASN A 180 -7.05 25.18 -17.43
C ASN A 180 -6.60 24.04 -16.52
N ILE A 181 -5.39 23.55 -16.72
CA ILE A 181 -4.70 22.63 -15.82
C ILE A 181 -4.31 23.42 -14.57
N SER A 182 -5.23 23.62 -13.66
CA SER A 182 -4.90 24.16 -12.35
C SER A 182 -5.87 23.62 -11.32
N MET A 183 -5.30 23.02 -10.31
CA MET A 183 -5.86 22.44 -9.09
C MET A 183 -6.13 20.93 -9.16
N LEU A 184 -5.86 20.30 -8.02
CA LEU A 184 -6.19 18.92 -7.69
C LEU A 184 -7.56 18.55 -8.28
N SER A 185 -7.61 17.43 -8.99
CA SER A 185 -8.87 16.90 -9.54
C SER A 185 -9.88 16.68 -8.40
N LEU A 186 -11.15 16.55 -8.73
CA LEU A 186 -12.18 16.29 -7.72
C LEU A 186 -11.87 15.00 -6.95
N SER A 187 -11.39 13.96 -7.63
CA SER A 187 -10.95 12.71 -7.04
C SER A 187 -9.80 12.93 -6.04
N GLU A 188 -8.78 13.69 -6.41
CA GLU A 188 -7.64 13.98 -5.53
C GLU A 188 -8.04 14.76 -4.27
N ARG A 189 -8.97 15.74 -4.38
CA ARG A 189 -9.49 16.47 -3.21
C ARG A 189 -10.22 15.56 -2.24
N LEU A 190 -10.99 14.61 -2.74
CA LEU A 190 -11.71 13.64 -1.93
C LEU A 190 -10.77 12.63 -1.28
N LEU A 191 -9.70 12.26 -1.99
CA LEU A 191 -8.72 11.28 -1.55
C LEU A 191 -7.67 11.85 -0.60
N TRP A 192 -7.40 13.16 -0.66
CA TRP A 192 -6.33 13.81 0.12
C TRP A 192 -6.32 13.49 1.63
N PRO A 193 -7.48 13.47 2.34
CA PRO A 193 -7.51 13.15 3.76
C PRO A 193 -7.06 11.72 4.10
N TYR A 194 -7.10 10.81 3.13
CA TYR A 194 -6.72 9.41 3.32
C TYR A 194 -5.27 9.11 2.95
N ARG A 195 -4.53 10.11 2.49
CA ARG A 195 -3.15 9.91 2.05
C ARG A 195 -2.24 9.59 3.24
N ALA A 196 -1.52 8.47 3.15
CA ALA A 196 -0.54 8.12 4.16
C ALA A 196 0.62 9.12 4.15
N LEU A 197 0.95 9.64 5.33
CA LEU A 197 2.12 10.46 5.55
C LEU A 197 3.31 9.50 5.67
N SER A 198 3.97 9.18 4.55
CA SER A 198 5.24 8.46 4.65
C SER A 198 6.30 9.43 5.15
N VAL A 199 6.97 9.07 6.20
CA VAL A 199 8.26 9.65 6.54
C VAL A 199 9.25 9.04 5.55
N GLU A 200 9.70 9.84 4.57
CA GLU A 200 10.83 9.50 3.72
C GLU A 200 12.13 9.57 4.52
#